data_4549f4ad70ab18ce1a95d26015a2a461
#
_entry.id   4549f4ad70ab18ce1a95d26015a2a461
#
_cell.length_a   1.000
_cell.length_b   1.000
_cell.length_c   1.000
_cell.angle_alpha   90.00
_cell.angle_beta   90.00
_cell.angle_gamma   90.00
#
_symmetry.space_group_name_H-M   'P 1'
#
loop_
_entity.id
_entity.type
_entity.pdbx_description
1 polymer ?
#
loop_
_entity_poly.entity_id
_entity_poly.type
_entity_poly.pdbx_seq_one_letter_code
_entity_poly.pdbx_strand_id
1 'polypeptide(L)'
;MKKVLIITYYWPPAGGSGVQRWLKFSKYLPENGWKPYIFTPDSPSFDVKDEDLLTDIHEEIEVWKTPIWEPYSLKDKLFGKSESSNAGVIQNKYSTKNKIMNWVRGNLFIPDPKVFWVTPSIKLLNKKIKEEGITHVVSTGPPHSMHLIALGLKKQNPNLKWVADFRDPWSELDLLEEFYLTKKSKHKYKTLEKEVLVNADVTLTVSETWVVSFKILGSKNVKLITNGFDEDDFEVRERESDKFIIGHFGLLNHLRNPKNLWKTLNNLCDENPDFNEKLEIRLSGNIDTEVLQNITQYFHLKNKVKILGYLSHKDVLKQYNSSSVLLLLLFNSESGKGNYPGKIFEYFAAKRAILAFGPEDSDTEKLIQKTKTGVFFTYDKIELKKEILNLFHNNVNSVESTEIKGFSRKKLTKDLSELLNNI
;
A
#
# COMPACT_ATOMS: atom_id res chain seq x y z
N MET A 1 24.27 17.02 10.28
CA MET A 1 23.50 15.85 9.81
C MET A 1 23.86 15.53 8.37
N LYS A 2 23.93 14.25 8.00
CA LYS A 2 24.02 13.81 6.61
C LYS A 2 22.74 14.18 5.86
N LYS A 3 22.83 14.41 4.53
CA LYS A 3 21.67 14.85 3.73
C LYS A 3 21.22 13.75 2.78
N VAL A 4 19.91 13.52 2.67
CA VAL A 4 19.31 12.57 1.75
C VAL A 4 18.15 13.20 0.98
N LEU A 5 18.17 13.06 -0.35
CA LEU A 5 17.07 13.48 -1.22
C LEU A 5 16.11 12.30 -1.43
N ILE A 6 14.84 12.51 -1.18
CA ILE A 6 13.76 11.54 -1.37
C ILE A 6 12.89 12.01 -2.53
N ILE A 7 12.87 11.26 -3.62
CA ILE A 7 12.08 11.53 -4.83
C ILE A 7 10.80 10.72 -4.73
N THR A 8 9.67 11.39 -4.50
CA THR A 8 8.35 10.76 -4.35
C THR A 8 7.27 11.55 -5.10
N TYR A 9 6.27 10.84 -5.61
CA TYR A 9 5.08 11.47 -6.17
C TYR A 9 4.05 11.77 -5.09
N TYR A 10 3.87 10.83 -4.14
CA TYR A 10 2.89 10.95 -3.06
C TYR A 10 3.53 11.63 -1.84
N TRP A 11 3.04 12.83 -1.55
CA TRP A 11 3.42 13.62 -0.37
C TRP A 11 2.20 14.39 0.13
N PRO A 12 2.05 14.68 1.43
CA PRO A 12 0.90 15.44 1.93
C PRO A 12 0.64 16.73 1.13
N PRO A 13 -0.63 17.05 0.82
CA PRO A 13 -1.87 16.47 1.33
C PRO A 13 -2.40 15.23 0.58
N ALA A 14 -1.58 14.48 -0.15
CA ALA A 14 -2.01 13.19 -0.70
C ALA A 14 -2.45 12.25 0.41
N GLY A 15 -3.60 11.60 0.24
CA GLY A 15 -4.09 10.56 1.15
C GLY A 15 -3.77 9.14 0.66
N GLY A 16 -4.14 8.15 1.46
CA GLY A 16 -4.02 6.74 1.15
C GLY A 16 -2.64 6.14 1.46
N SER A 17 -2.48 4.85 1.13
CA SER A 17 -1.30 4.06 1.53
C SER A 17 0.03 4.51 0.88
N GLY A 18 -0.04 5.18 -0.26
CA GLY A 18 1.15 5.58 -1.02
C GLY A 18 2.02 6.63 -0.34
N VAL A 19 1.44 7.47 0.52
CA VAL A 19 2.13 8.57 1.19
C VAL A 19 2.79 8.13 2.50
N GLN A 20 2.17 7.22 3.24
CA GLN A 20 2.51 6.88 4.63
C GLN A 20 3.98 6.45 4.81
N ARG A 21 4.50 5.60 3.91
CA ARG A 21 5.83 5.04 4.05
C ARG A 21 6.93 6.11 4.17
N TRP A 22 6.99 7.02 3.20
CA TRP A 22 8.06 8.03 3.17
C TRP A 22 7.77 9.25 4.02
N LEU A 23 6.51 9.57 4.29
CA LEU A 23 6.14 10.55 5.30
C LEU A 23 6.70 10.13 6.67
N LYS A 24 6.40 8.90 7.11
CA LYS A 24 6.83 8.41 8.42
C LYS A 24 8.34 8.14 8.50
N PHE A 25 8.99 7.63 7.44
CA PHE A 25 10.45 7.58 7.42
C PHE A 25 11.08 8.95 7.54
N SER A 26 10.58 9.94 6.80
CA SER A 26 11.10 11.30 6.86
C SER A 26 10.90 11.95 8.22
N LYS A 27 9.81 11.64 8.94
CA LYS A 27 9.54 12.11 10.30
C LYS A 27 10.65 11.70 11.28
N TYR A 28 11.15 10.47 11.18
CA TYR A 28 12.12 9.89 12.11
C TYR A 28 13.59 9.91 11.63
N LEU A 29 13.86 10.28 10.38
CA LEU A 29 15.24 10.39 9.86
C LEU A 29 16.10 11.41 10.63
N PRO A 30 15.58 12.58 11.04
CA PRO A 30 16.37 13.56 11.83
C PRO A 30 16.91 12.98 13.14
N GLU A 31 16.12 12.20 13.87
CA GLU A 31 16.53 11.53 15.11
C GLU A 31 17.67 10.52 14.87
N ASN A 32 17.84 10.06 13.62
CA ASN A 32 18.87 9.12 13.19
C ASN A 32 20.03 9.79 12.43
N GLY A 33 20.17 11.12 12.54
CA GLY A 33 21.30 11.89 12.01
C GLY A 33 21.21 12.24 10.52
N TRP A 34 20.02 12.11 9.90
CA TRP A 34 19.80 12.41 8.48
C TRP A 34 18.82 13.57 8.31
N LYS A 35 19.21 14.59 7.54
CA LYS A 35 18.30 15.68 7.10
C LYS A 35 17.62 15.26 5.79
N PRO A 36 16.29 15.02 5.78
CA PRO A 36 15.57 14.67 4.56
C PRO A 36 15.22 15.91 3.73
N TYR A 37 15.46 15.81 2.41
CA TYR A 37 14.97 16.72 1.39
C TYR A 37 13.94 15.97 0.56
N ILE A 38 12.75 16.49 0.44
CA ILE A 38 11.68 15.85 -0.33
C ILE A 38 11.53 16.53 -1.67
N PHE A 39 11.56 15.77 -2.75
CA PHE A 39 11.20 16.25 -4.06
C PHE A 39 9.90 15.62 -4.52
N THR A 40 8.90 16.45 -4.77
CA THR A 40 7.54 16.05 -5.11
C THR A 40 6.95 17.02 -6.16
N PRO A 41 5.93 16.61 -6.96
CA PRO A 41 5.29 17.54 -7.89
C PRO A 41 4.56 18.66 -7.16
N ASP A 42 4.47 19.81 -7.81
CA ASP A 42 3.61 20.90 -7.39
C ASP A 42 2.20 20.71 -7.95
N SER A 43 1.20 20.77 -7.06
CA SER A 43 -0.21 20.70 -7.40
C SER A 43 -0.61 19.47 -8.26
N PRO A 44 -0.17 18.24 -7.96
CA PRO A 44 -0.56 17.06 -8.71
C PRO A 44 -2.04 16.73 -8.51
N SER A 45 -2.59 15.96 -9.43
CA SER A 45 -3.95 15.43 -9.28
C SER A 45 -3.95 14.22 -8.35
N PHE A 46 -4.39 14.39 -7.11
CA PHE A 46 -4.59 13.28 -6.18
C PHE A 46 -6.05 12.83 -6.16
N ASP A 47 -6.27 11.52 -6.24
CA ASP A 47 -7.60 10.93 -6.13
C ASP A 47 -8.19 11.12 -4.72
N VAL A 48 -7.32 11.06 -3.70
CA VAL A 48 -7.68 11.21 -2.29
C VAL A 48 -6.76 12.24 -1.65
N LYS A 49 -7.32 13.16 -0.87
CA LYS A 49 -6.59 14.12 -0.05
C LYS A 49 -6.87 13.88 1.41
N ASP A 50 -5.84 14.06 2.23
CA ASP A 50 -5.90 13.99 3.70
C ASP A 50 -5.02 15.10 4.28
N GLU A 51 -5.66 16.18 4.69
CA GLU A 51 -4.97 17.38 5.23
C GLU A 51 -4.37 17.11 6.63
N ASP A 52 -4.90 16.14 7.37
CA ASP A 52 -4.39 15.79 8.69
C ASP A 52 -2.93 15.31 8.63
N LEU A 53 -2.51 14.72 7.51
CA LEU A 53 -1.13 14.27 7.29
C LEU A 53 -0.10 15.39 7.20
N LEU A 54 -0.53 16.64 7.03
CA LEU A 54 0.37 17.81 7.08
C LEU A 54 1.01 17.98 8.46
N THR A 55 0.34 17.55 9.52
CA THR A 55 0.84 17.63 10.90
C THR A 55 2.01 16.67 11.17
N ASP A 56 2.16 15.63 10.35
CA ASP A 56 3.25 14.66 10.45
C ASP A 56 4.57 15.12 9.79
N ILE A 57 4.53 16.24 9.07
CA ILE A 57 5.73 16.78 8.43
C ILE A 57 6.63 17.40 9.50
N HIS A 58 7.78 16.77 9.76
CA HIS A 58 8.76 17.27 10.71
C HIS A 58 9.33 18.62 10.24
N GLU A 59 9.59 19.56 11.15
CA GLU A 59 10.06 20.91 10.85
C GLU A 59 11.39 20.99 10.10
N GLU A 60 12.27 20.02 10.27
CA GLU A 60 13.56 19.92 9.55
C GLU A 60 13.43 19.45 8.11
N ILE A 61 12.25 19.01 7.66
CA ILE A 61 12.02 18.53 6.31
C ILE A 61 11.93 19.71 5.34
N GLU A 62 12.80 19.73 4.37
CA GLU A 62 12.75 20.70 3.28
C GLU A 62 12.07 20.07 2.05
N VAL A 63 11.02 20.73 1.53
CA VAL A 63 10.21 20.21 0.42
C VAL A 63 10.44 21.04 -0.83
N TRP A 64 10.98 20.42 -1.87
CA TRP A 64 11.14 21.03 -3.20
C TRP A 64 10.02 20.56 -4.13
N LYS A 65 9.41 21.51 -4.81
CA LYS A 65 8.31 21.23 -5.72
C LYS A 65 8.59 21.78 -7.12
N THR A 66 8.09 21.07 -8.13
CA THR A 66 8.08 21.55 -9.52
C THR A 66 6.77 21.22 -10.18
N PRO A 67 6.30 22.05 -11.13
CA PRO A 67 5.11 21.74 -11.90
C PRO A 67 5.23 20.39 -12.60
N ILE A 68 4.12 19.65 -12.62
CA ILE A 68 3.98 18.41 -13.36
C ILE A 68 2.90 18.54 -14.42
N TRP A 69 3.21 18.03 -15.61
CA TRP A 69 2.19 17.88 -16.65
C TRP A 69 1.66 16.45 -16.63
N GLU A 70 0.34 16.31 -16.42
CA GLU A 70 -0.34 15.03 -16.37
C GLU A 70 -1.37 14.93 -17.51
N PRO A 71 -1.29 13.92 -18.38
CA PRO A 71 -2.22 13.76 -19.52
C PRO A 71 -3.70 13.66 -19.10
N TYR A 72 -3.96 13.17 -17.90
CA TYR A 72 -5.33 13.01 -17.38
C TYR A 72 -6.00 14.33 -16.99
N SER A 73 -5.25 15.38 -16.65
CA SER A 73 -5.80 16.71 -16.39
C SER A 73 -6.49 17.32 -17.62
N LEU A 74 -6.06 16.94 -18.81
CA LEU A 74 -6.71 17.28 -20.08
C LEU A 74 -8.02 16.53 -20.29
N LYS A 75 -8.09 15.25 -19.86
CA LYS A 75 -9.30 14.43 -19.94
C LYS A 75 -10.44 15.03 -19.12
N ASP A 76 -10.15 15.42 -17.87
CA ASP A 76 -11.15 15.99 -16.96
C ASP A 76 -11.66 17.35 -17.45
N LYS A 77 -10.79 18.12 -18.12
CA LYS A 77 -11.17 19.39 -18.78
C LYS A 77 -11.98 19.21 -20.06
N LEU A 78 -11.72 18.14 -20.83
CA LEU A 78 -12.38 17.90 -22.13
C LEU A 78 -13.64 17.04 -22.04
N PHE A 79 -13.73 16.14 -21.06
CA PHE A 79 -14.77 15.11 -20.97
C PHE A 79 -15.55 15.11 -19.65
N GLY A 80 -15.32 16.10 -18.78
CA GLY A 80 -15.93 16.17 -17.44
C GLY A 80 -15.24 15.23 -16.44
N LYS A 81 -15.34 15.55 -15.15
CA LYS A 81 -14.87 14.67 -14.06
C LYS A 81 -15.64 13.35 -14.11
N SER A 82 -14.97 12.27 -14.46
CA SER A 82 -15.46 10.93 -14.17
C SER A 82 -15.32 10.69 -12.67
N GLU A 83 -16.29 10.05 -12.05
CA GLU A 83 -16.17 9.63 -10.65
C GLU A 83 -14.83 8.94 -10.40
N SER A 84 -14.17 9.30 -9.32
CA SER A 84 -12.77 8.99 -9.00
C SER A 84 -12.44 7.51 -9.25
N SER A 85 -11.49 7.27 -10.13
CA SER A 85 -10.84 5.96 -10.24
C SER A 85 -9.79 5.85 -9.13
N ASN A 86 -10.12 5.21 -8.03
CA ASN A 86 -9.15 4.86 -7.02
C ASN A 86 -7.96 4.13 -7.65
N ALA A 87 -6.74 4.47 -7.26
CA ALA A 87 -5.53 3.82 -7.75
C ALA A 87 -5.66 2.29 -7.60
N GLY A 88 -5.62 1.57 -8.72
CA GLY A 88 -5.77 0.12 -8.77
C GLY A 88 -7.16 -0.42 -9.12
N VAL A 89 -8.18 0.42 -9.29
CA VAL A 89 -9.51 -0.01 -9.74
C VAL A 89 -9.76 0.43 -11.17
N ILE A 90 -9.86 -0.53 -12.08
CA ILE A 90 -10.27 -0.29 -13.46
C ILE A 90 -11.79 -0.38 -13.50
N GLN A 91 -12.45 0.77 -13.58
CA GLN A 91 -13.90 0.82 -13.73
C GLN A 91 -14.31 0.28 -15.11
N ASN A 92 -15.29 -0.60 -15.12
CA ASN A 92 -16.01 -1.09 -16.30
C ASN A 92 -15.13 -1.70 -17.42
N LYS A 93 -14.74 -2.95 -17.26
CA LYS A 93 -13.94 -3.76 -18.23
C LYS A 93 -14.52 -3.81 -19.66
N TYR A 94 -15.79 -3.49 -19.85
CA TYR A 94 -16.52 -3.82 -21.09
C TYR A 94 -16.68 -2.67 -22.08
N SER A 95 -16.35 -1.43 -21.73
CA SER A 95 -16.45 -0.32 -22.68
C SER A 95 -15.24 -0.28 -23.63
N THR A 96 -15.49 -0.25 -24.94
CA THR A 96 -14.44 -0.07 -25.98
C THR A 96 -13.59 1.17 -25.72
N LYS A 97 -14.21 2.25 -25.23
CA LYS A 97 -13.52 3.49 -24.83
C LYS A 97 -12.48 3.22 -23.73
N ASN A 98 -12.83 2.45 -22.72
CA ASN A 98 -11.90 2.11 -21.62
C ASN A 98 -10.76 1.22 -22.09
N LYS A 99 -11.01 0.25 -22.98
CA LYS A 99 -9.96 -0.57 -23.59
C LYS A 99 -8.94 0.28 -24.36
N ILE A 100 -9.41 1.23 -25.16
CA ILE A 100 -8.52 2.14 -25.91
C ILE A 100 -7.71 3.01 -24.93
N MET A 101 -8.34 3.54 -23.89
CA MET A 101 -7.65 4.36 -22.89
C MET A 101 -6.59 3.55 -22.13
N ASN A 102 -6.89 2.32 -21.74
CA ASN A 102 -5.94 1.43 -21.09
C ASN A 102 -4.78 1.09 -22.02
N TRP A 103 -5.09 0.81 -23.30
CA TRP A 103 -4.06 0.58 -24.30
C TRP A 103 -3.13 1.79 -24.48
N VAL A 104 -3.68 3.00 -24.60
CA VAL A 104 -2.91 4.25 -24.69
C VAL A 104 -2.05 4.44 -23.44
N ARG A 105 -2.62 4.26 -22.26
CA ARG A 105 -1.91 4.36 -20.97
C ARG A 105 -0.71 3.42 -20.92
N GLY A 106 -0.90 2.15 -21.27
CA GLY A 106 0.14 1.14 -21.12
C GLY A 106 1.21 1.19 -22.23
N ASN A 107 0.87 1.67 -23.43
CA ASN A 107 1.78 1.59 -24.58
C ASN A 107 2.47 2.92 -24.92
N LEU A 108 1.88 4.06 -24.57
CA LEU A 108 2.46 5.38 -24.87
C LEU A 108 3.10 6.04 -23.64
N PHE A 109 2.61 5.75 -22.42
CA PHE A 109 3.11 6.36 -21.19
C PHE A 109 3.88 5.32 -20.34
N ILE A 110 5.09 4.99 -20.79
CA ILE A 110 5.93 3.97 -20.14
C ILE A 110 7.05 4.67 -19.34
N PRO A 111 7.15 4.38 -18.02
CA PRO A 111 6.48 3.35 -17.22
C PRO A 111 5.09 3.74 -16.74
N ASP A 112 4.80 5.01 -16.66
CA ASP A 112 3.56 5.60 -16.18
C ASP A 112 3.38 7.03 -16.71
N PRO A 113 2.20 7.67 -16.56
CA PRO A 113 1.93 9.01 -17.09
C PRO A 113 2.79 10.14 -16.52
N LYS A 114 3.60 9.89 -15.47
CA LYS A 114 4.50 10.86 -14.86
C LYS A 114 5.85 10.95 -15.59
N VAL A 115 6.04 10.15 -16.63
CA VAL A 115 7.29 10.09 -17.43
C VAL A 115 7.73 11.45 -17.97
N PHE A 116 6.79 12.35 -18.25
CA PHE A 116 7.10 13.72 -18.72
C PHE A 116 7.76 14.60 -17.66
N TRP A 117 7.60 14.24 -16.40
CA TRP A 117 8.22 14.94 -15.28
C TRP A 117 9.70 14.57 -15.09
N VAL A 118 10.16 13.48 -15.71
CA VAL A 118 11.52 12.93 -15.52
C VAL A 118 12.60 13.92 -15.95
N THR A 119 12.58 14.38 -17.21
CA THR A 119 13.64 15.24 -17.75
C THR A 119 13.76 16.59 -17.04
N PRO A 120 12.67 17.37 -16.80
CA PRO A 120 12.79 18.63 -16.07
C PRO A 120 13.26 18.43 -14.63
N SER A 121 12.84 17.34 -13.98
CA SER A 121 13.26 17.00 -12.61
C SER A 121 14.76 16.72 -12.53
N ILE A 122 15.30 15.92 -13.45
CA ILE A 122 16.76 15.64 -13.51
C ILE A 122 17.53 16.96 -13.64
N LYS A 123 17.12 17.87 -14.54
CA LYS A 123 17.80 19.15 -14.75
C LYS A 123 17.85 20.00 -13.48
N LEU A 124 16.71 20.13 -12.77
CA LEU A 124 16.63 20.88 -11.53
C LEU A 124 17.45 20.22 -10.41
N LEU A 125 17.23 18.93 -10.20
CA LEU A 125 17.83 18.21 -9.09
C LEU A 125 19.35 18.07 -9.23
N ASN A 126 19.86 17.96 -10.46
CA ASN A 126 21.30 17.92 -10.69
C ASN A 126 22.03 19.21 -10.23
N LYS A 127 21.32 20.35 -10.29
CA LYS A 127 21.80 21.62 -9.71
C LYS A 127 21.67 21.61 -8.19
N LYS A 128 20.49 21.28 -7.69
CA LYS A 128 20.16 21.29 -6.25
C LYS A 128 21.03 20.35 -5.40
N ILE A 129 21.28 19.13 -5.85
CA ILE A 129 22.12 18.18 -5.10
C ILE A 129 23.56 18.67 -4.94
N LYS A 130 24.09 19.42 -5.92
CA LYS A 130 25.44 20.04 -5.85
C LYS A 130 25.46 21.23 -4.91
N GLU A 131 24.46 22.11 -5.01
CA GLU A 131 24.32 23.29 -4.14
C GLU A 131 24.21 22.89 -2.67
N GLU A 132 23.43 21.85 -2.37
CA GLU A 132 23.19 21.37 -1.01
C GLU A 132 24.25 20.35 -0.52
N GLY A 133 25.12 19.87 -1.39
CA GLY A 133 26.09 18.82 -1.03
C GLY A 133 25.42 17.47 -0.70
N ILE A 134 24.30 17.13 -1.36
CA ILE A 134 23.57 15.89 -1.15
C ILE A 134 24.33 14.76 -1.85
N THR A 135 24.63 13.70 -1.12
CA THR A 135 25.34 12.52 -1.60
C THR A 135 24.49 11.26 -1.70
N HIS A 136 23.31 11.27 -1.09
CA HIS A 136 22.39 10.14 -1.03
C HIS A 136 21.04 10.50 -1.62
N VAL A 137 20.53 9.63 -2.47
CA VAL A 137 19.21 9.77 -3.10
C VAL A 137 18.39 8.50 -2.88
N VAL A 138 17.14 8.68 -2.54
CA VAL A 138 16.13 7.61 -2.54
C VAL A 138 15.07 7.96 -3.56
N SER A 139 14.68 6.99 -4.38
CA SER A 139 13.50 7.08 -5.24
C SER A 139 12.49 6.02 -4.86
N THR A 140 11.22 6.36 -4.72
CA THR A 140 10.17 5.42 -4.33
C THR A 140 9.09 5.28 -5.40
N GLY A 141 8.71 4.07 -5.71
CA GLY A 141 7.67 3.70 -6.68
C GLY A 141 6.69 2.67 -6.14
N PRO A 142 5.48 2.58 -6.72
CA PRO A 142 4.94 3.38 -7.83
C PRO A 142 4.60 4.84 -7.43
N PRO A 143 4.55 5.77 -8.39
CA PRO A 143 4.88 5.66 -9.81
C PRO A 143 6.36 5.40 -10.08
N HIS A 144 6.68 4.56 -11.09
CA HIS A 144 8.07 4.14 -11.35
C HIS A 144 8.90 5.18 -12.11
N SER A 145 8.26 6.21 -12.68
CA SER A 145 8.97 7.38 -13.24
C SER A 145 9.91 8.04 -12.23
N MET A 146 9.65 7.90 -10.91
CA MET A 146 10.54 8.40 -9.85
C MET A 146 11.91 7.74 -9.89
N HIS A 147 11.96 6.45 -10.20
CA HIS A 147 13.23 5.72 -10.38
C HIS A 147 14.01 6.20 -11.60
N LEU A 148 13.32 6.61 -12.68
CA LEU A 148 13.98 7.16 -13.88
C LEU A 148 14.61 8.53 -13.60
N ILE A 149 14.04 9.33 -12.71
CA ILE A 149 14.67 10.58 -12.25
C ILE A 149 15.98 10.26 -11.54
N ALA A 150 15.96 9.35 -10.57
CA ALA A 150 17.16 8.96 -9.84
C ALA A 150 18.21 8.29 -10.74
N LEU A 151 17.79 7.45 -11.68
CA LEU A 151 18.69 6.86 -12.70
C LEU A 151 19.39 7.95 -13.53
N GLY A 152 18.66 8.97 -13.96
CA GLY A 152 19.26 10.09 -14.68
C GLY A 152 20.26 10.89 -13.86
N LEU A 153 19.97 11.10 -12.57
CA LEU A 153 20.90 11.73 -11.62
C LEU A 153 22.15 10.88 -11.39
N LYS A 154 22.01 9.56 -11.20
CA LYS A 154 23.11 8.61 -11.01
C LYS A 154 24.05 8.58 -12.22
N LYS A 155 23.49 8.59 -13.44
CA LYS A 155 24.30 8.65 -14.68
C LYS A 155 25.13 9.94 -14.79
N GLN A 156 24.61 11.08 -14.34
CA GLN A 156 25.30 12.37 -14.33
C GLN A 156 26.24 12.55 -13.14
N ASN A 157 26.02 11.82 -12.05
CA ASN A 157 26.81 11.88 -10.83
C ASN A 157 27.10 10.44 -10.34
N PRO A 158 28.12 9.77 -10.87
CA PRO A 158 28.41 8.35 -10.58
C PRO A 158 28.67 8.06 -9.08
N ASN A 159 29.17 9.03 -8.33
CA ASN A 159 29.43 8.91 -6.89
C ASN A 159 28.17 9.06 -6.01
N LEU A 160 27.04 9.47 -6.61
CA LEU A 160 25.78 9.59 -5.90
C LEU A 160 25.31 8.21 -5.42
N LYS A 161 25.04 8.07 -4.14
CA LYS A 161 24.52 6.82 -3.55
C LYS A 161 23.01 6.77 -3.76
N TRP A 162 22.53 5.71 -4.37
CA TRP A 162 21.13 5.60 -4.76
C TRP A 162 20.45 4.34 -4.21
N VAL A 163 19.40 4.54 -3.44
CA VAL A 163 18.44 3.51 -3.00
C VAL A 163 17.18 3.60 -3.86
N ALA A 164 16.85 2.53 -4.55
CA ALA A 164 15.60 2.40 -5.31
C ALA A 164 14.58 1.61 -4.48
N ASP A 165 13.57 2.27 -3.91
CA ASP A 165 12.53 1.67 -3.06
C ASP A 165 11.34 1.20 -3.91
N PHE A 166 11.31 -0.09 -4.20
CA PHE A 166 10.24 -0.78 -4.91
C PHE A 166 9.23 -1.35 -3.92
N ARG A 167 8.12 -0.64 -3.75
CA ARG A 167 7.00 -1.10 -2.91
C ARG A 167 6.17 -2.17 -3.60
N ASP A 168 6.16 -2.16 -4.92
CA ASP A 168 5.51 -3.13 -5.79
C ASP A 168 6.44 -3.46 -6.97
N PRO A 169 6.35 -4.65 -7.57
CA PRO A 169 7.07 -4.97 -8.79
C PRO A 169 6.60 -4.05 -9.92
N TRP A 170 7.43 -3.88 -10.92
CA TRP A 170 7.11 -2.99 -12.03
C TRP A 170 6.59 -3.77 -13.25
N SER A 171 7.38 -4.69 -13.80
CA SER A 171 6.99 -5.46 -14.99
C SER A 171 6.18 -6.72 -14.70
N GLU A 172 6.10 -7.13 -13.44
CA GLU A 172 5.36 -8.32 -12.99
C GLU A 172 4.03 -7.98 -12.32
N LEU A 173 3.56 -6.75 -12.45
CA LEU A 173 2.30 -6.31 -11.85
C LEU A 173 1.12 -6.86 -12.68
N ASP A 174 0.19 -7.59 -12.07
CA ASP A 174 -1.01 -8.13 -12.73
C ASP A 174 -1.83 -7.05 -13.45
N LEU A 175 -1.81 -5.82 -12.90
CA LEU A 175 -2.46 -4.66 -13.51
C LEU A 175 -2.02 -4.39 -14.95
N LEU A 176 -0.79 -4.78 -15.34
CA LEU A 176 -0.29 -4.61 -16.70
C LEU A 176 -1.03 -5.44 -17.74
N GLU A 177 -1.66 -6.54 -17.34
CA GLU A 177 -2.49 -7.35 -18.24
C GLU A 177 -3.71 -6.57 -18.74
N GLU A 178 -4.25 -5.69 -17.92
CA GLU A 178 -5.38 -4.82 -18.25
C GLU A 178 -5.05 -3.71 -19.26
N PHE A 179 -3.74 -3.48 -19.52
CA PHE A 179 -3.28 -2.42 -20.42
C PHE A 179 -3.09 -2.89 -21.88
N TYR A 180 -3.41 -4.13 -22.20
CA TYR A 180 -3.27 -4.68 -23.55
C TYR A 180 -1.92 -4.36 -24.20
N LEU A 181 -0.84 -4.62 -23.46
CA LEU A 181 0.52 -4.23 -23.88
C LEU A 181 0.97 -4.94 -25.15
N THR A 182 1.55 -4.18 -26.08
CA THR A 182 2.27 -4.74 -27.24
C THR A 182 3.56 -5.44 -26.78
N LYS A 183 4.09 -6.35 -27.60
CA LYS A 183 5.39 -7.00 -27.34
C LYS A 183 6.51 -5.96 -27.11
N LYS A 184 6.51 -4.88 -27.90
CA LYS A 184 7.49 -3.79 -27.79
C LYS A 184 7.36 -3.06 -26.46
N SER A 185 6.15 -2.77 -26.01
CA SER A 185 5.89 -2.11 -24.73
C SER A 185 6.28 -3.01 -23.55
N LYS A 186 5.92 -4.30 -23.57
CA LYS A 186 6.35 -5.27 -22.56
C LYS A 186 7.87 -5.34 -22.44
N HIS A 187 8.56 -5.38 -23.58
CA HIS A 187 10.03 -5.36 -23.60
C HIS A 187 10.58 -4.07 -22.99
N LYS A 188 9.99 -2.91 -23.32
CA LYS A 188 10.42 -1.61 -22.77
C LYS A 188 10.24 -1.52 -21.26
N TYR A 189 9.12 -2.01 -20.71
CA TYR A 189 8.91 -2.11 -19.25
C TYR A 189 10.02 -2.91 -18.57
N LYS A 190 10.28 -4.13 -19.06
CA LYS A 190 11.35 -5.01 -18.52
C LYS A 190 12.74 -4.39 -18.64
N THR A 191 13.03 -3.74 -19.75
CA THR A 191 14.34 -3.10 -19.99
C THR A 191 14.58 -1.95 -19.02
N LEU A 192 13.57 -1.07 -18.84
CA LEU A 192 13.69 0.07 -17.93
C LEU A 192 13.81 -0.39 -16.46
N GLU A 193 13.00 -1.36 -16.04
CA GLU A 193 13.08 -1.93 -14.70
C GLU A 193 14.48 -2.54 -14.44
N LYS A 194 14.96 -3.38 -15.36
CA LYS A 194 16.30 -3.96 -15.25
C LYS A 194 17.39 -2.89 -15.19
N GLU A 195 17.27 -1.82 -15.99
CA GLU A 195 18.24 -0.72 -15.98
C GLU A 195 18.27 -0.02 -14.62
N VAL A 196 17.12 0.20 -13.99
CA VAL A 196 17.01 0.75 -12.63
C VAL A 196 17.68 -0.21 -11.62
N LEU A 197 17.29 -1.49 -11.63
CA LEU A 197 17.77 -2.51 -10.69
C LEU A 197 19.30 -2.73 -10.73
N VAL A 198 19.88 -2.65 -11.93
CA VAL A 198 21.32 -2.85 -12.12
C VAL A 198 22.15 -1.63 -11.70
N ASN A 199 21.60 -0.42 -11.83
CA ASN A 199 22.31 0.84 -11.55
C ASN A 199 22.08 1.38 -10.14
N ALA A 200 21.06 0.93 -9.42
CA ALA A 200 20.87 1.28 -8.01
C ALA A 200 21.95 0.63 -7.14
N ASP A 201 22.49 1.37 -6.17
CA ASP A 201 23.45 0.83 -5.20
C ASP A 201 22.75 -0.16 -4.25
N VAL A 202 21.47 0.12 -3.95
CA VAL A 202 20.57 -0.77 -3.19
C VAL A 202 19.17 -0.74 -3.80
N THR A 203 18.60 -1.91 -4.02
CA THR A 203 17.15 -2.06 -4.23
C THR A 203 16.50 -2.39 -2.90
N LEU A 204 15.60 -1.51 -2.45
CA LEU A 204 14.81 -1.72 -1.25
C LEU A 204 13.45 -2.29 -1.64
N THR A 205 12.95 -3.26 -0.89
CA THR A 205 11.63 -3.83 -1.12
C THR A 205 10.91 -4.16 0.19
N VAL A 206 9.64 -4.56 0.10
CA VAL A 206 8.74 -4.66 1.25
C VAL A 206 8.42 -6.11 1.66
N SER A 207 8.76 -7.12 0.84
CA SER A 207 8.46 -8.52 1.12
C SER A 207 9.55 -9.47 0.64
N GLU A 208 9.57 -10.68 1.20
CA GLU A 208 10.57 -11.72 0.92
C GLU A 208 10.47 -12.23 -0.53
N THR A 209 9.26 -12.41 -1.03
CA THR A 209 9.03 -12.82 -2.42
C THR A 209 9.66 -11.83 -3.39
N TRP A 210 9.49 -10.53 -3.16
CA TRP A 210 10.10 -9.51 -4.03
C TRP A 210 11.63 -9.41 -3.88
N VAL A 211 12.19 -9.77 -2.72
CA VAL A 211 13.67 -9.90 -2.61
C VAL A 211 14.19 -10.93 -3.60
N VAL A 212 13.52 -12.06 -3.74
CA VAL A 212 13.91 -13.11 -4.69
C VAL A 212 13.73 -12.65 -6.13
N SER A 213 12.56 -12.08 -6.46
CA SER A 213 12.25 -11.60 -7.82
C SER A 213 13.25 -10.55 -8.29
N PHE A 214 13.56 -9.53 -7.47
CA PHE A 214 14.51 -8.48 -7.88
C PHE A 214 15.94 -8.97 -8.03
N LYS A 215 16.37 -9.98 -7.27
CA LYS A 215 17.68 -10.65 -7.51
C LYS A 215 17.71 -11.35 -8.86
N ILE A 216 16.65 -12.08 -9.21
CA ILE A 216 16.51 -12.75 -10.52
C ILE A 216 16.50 -11.73 -11.66
N LEU A 217 15.84 -10.57 -11.48
CA LEU A 217 15.81 -9.49 -12.46
C LEU A 217 17.14 -8.74 -12.60
N GLY A 218 18.12 -9.00 -11.74
CA GLY A 218 19.51 -8.52 -11.88
C GLY A 218 19.95 -7.48 -10.86
N SER A 219 19.18 -7.19 -9.82
CA SER A 219 19.64 -6.36 -8.72
C SER A 219 20.75 -7.08 -7.92
N LYS A 220 21.86 -6.41 -7.70
CA LYS A 220 23.02 -6.97 -6.98
C LYS A 220 22.91 -6.91 -5.47
N ASN A 221 22.15 -5.94 -4.96
CA ASN A 221 22.01 -5.68 -3.53
C ASN A 221 20.56 -5.36 -3.20
N VAL A 222 19.78 -6.39 -2.88
CA VAL A 222 18.38 -6.25 -2.48
C VAL A 222 18.28 -6.32 -0.96
N LYS A 223 17.62 -5.36 -0.35
CA LYS A 223 17.34 -5.28 1.08
C LYS A 223 15.85 -5.23 1.35
N LEU A 224 15.46 -5.89 2.43
CA LEU A 224 14.07 -5.90 2.91
C LEU A 224 13.92 -4.87 4.02
N ILE A 225 13.06 -3.89 3.81
CA ILE A 225 12.48 -3.05 4.87
C ILE A 225 10.98 -2.98 4.59
N THR A 226 10.19 -3.66 5.41
CA THR A 226 8.74 -3.76 5.24
C THR A 226 8.05 -2.41 5.39
N ASN A 227 6.76 -2.35 5.11
CA ASN A 227 5.90 -1.31 5.67
C ASN A 227 5.79 -1.51 7.19
N GLY A 228 5.21 -0.57 7.89
CA GLY A 228 5.09 -0.63 9.34
C GLY A 228 4.01 0.32 9.85
N PHE A 229 3.83 0.35 11.14
CA PHE A 229 2.93 1.27 11.85
C PHE A 229 3.73 2.36 12.59
N ASP A 230 3.09 3.50 12.78
CA ASP A 230 3.62 4.55 13.64
C ASP A 230 2.97 4.42 15.03
N GLU A 231 3.79 4.25 16.07
CA GLU A 231 3.31 4.13 17.44
C GLU A 231 2.57 5.39 17.90
N ASP A 232 2.97 6.55 17.39
CA ASP A 232 2.37 7.84 17.75
C ASP A 232 0.92 7.97 17.21
N ASP A 233 0.54 7.19 16.19
CA ASP A 233 -0.81 7.20 15.63
C ASP A 233 -1.83 6.38 16.46
N PHE A 234 -1.33 5.52 17.37
CA PHE A 234 -2.18 4.55 18.06
C PHE A 234 -2.26 4.80 19.58
N GLU A 235 -3.46 5.09 20.03
CA GLU A 235 -3.85 4.87 21.42
C GLU A 235 -4.57 3.53 21.52
N VAL A 236 -3.92 2.52 22.08
CA VAL A 236 -4.57 1.24 22.35
C VAL A 236 -5.64 1.45 23.41
N ARG A 237 -6.91 1.32 23.03
CA ARG A 237 -8.05 1.44 23.93
C ARG A 237 -8.72 0.09 24.11
N GLU A 238 -9.22 -0.18 25.31
CA GLU A 238 -10.11 -1.30 25.53
C GLU A 238 -11.38 -1.12 24.70
N ARG A 239 -11.91 -2.23 24.24
CA ARG A 239 -13.13 -2.22 23.45
C ARG A 239 -14.34 -2.11 24.38
N GLU A 240 -15.13 -1.09 24.19
CA GLU A 240 -16.31 -0.79 25.01
C GLU A 240 -17.57 -1.59 24.57
N SER A 241 -17.51 -2.34 23.49
CA SER A 241 -18.66 -3.04 22.89
C SER A 241 -18.66 -4.54 23.23
N ASP A 242 -19.80 -5.06 23.60
CA ASP A 242 -20.10 -6.50 23.75
C ASP A 242 -20.36 -7.20 22.39
N LYS A 243 -20.53 -6.44 21.30
CA LYS A 243 -20.73 -6.98 19.96
C LYS A 243 -19.47 -7.67 19.44
N PHE A 244 -19.64 -8.73 18.66
CA PHE A 244 -18.59 -9.35 17.87
C PHE A 244 -18.49 -8.65 16.54
N ILE A 245 -17.55 -7.70 16.43
CA ILE A 245 -17.42 -6.82 15.29
C ILE A 245 -16.35 -7.33 14.34
N ILE A 246 -16.71 -7.70 13.12
CA ILE A 246 -15.79 -8.00 12.02
C ILE A 246 -15.68 -6.77 11.13
N GLY A 247 -14.51 -6.12 11.12
CA GLY A 247 -14.27 -4.87 10.39
C GLY A 247 -13.41 -5.05 9.16
N HIS A 248 -13.86 -4.57 7.99
CA HIS A 248 -13.04 -4.42 6.78
C HIS A 248 -13.00 -2.98 6.32
N PHE A 249 -11.79 -2.44 6.14
CA PHE A 249 -11.55 -1.03 5.82
C PHE A 249 -10.69 -0.92 4.57
N GLY A 250 -11.31 -0.70 3.42
CA GLY A 250 -10.62 -0.54 2.14
C GLY A 250 -11.39 -1.07 0.94
N LEU A 251 -10.67 -1.50 -0.09
CA LEU A 251 -11.26 -2.02 -1.30
C LEU A 251 -11.83 -3.42 -1.08
N LEU A 252 -13.12 -3.60 -1.37
CA LEU A 252 -13.82 -4.88 -1.37
C LEU A 252 -14.50 -5.07 -2.74
N ASN A 253 -13.88 -5.86 -3.61
CA ASN A 253 -14.36 -6.15 -4.96
C ASN A 253 -14.47 -7.65 -5.21
N HIS A 254 -14.91 -8.03 -6.41
CA HIS A 254 -15.10 -9.44 -6.78
C HIS A 254 -13.82 -10.30 -6.67
N LEU A 255 -12.61 -9.69 -6.80
CA LEU A 255 -11.32 -10.38 -6.67
C LEU A 255 -10.89 -10.60 -5.21
N ARG A 256 -11.57 -9.96 -4.26
CA ARG A 256 -11.31 -10.02 -2.82
C ARG A 256 -12.56 -10.39 -2.04
N ASN A 257 -13.49 -11.13 -2.63
CA ASN A 257 -14.76 -11.49 -2.02
C ASN A 257 -14.70 -12.89 -1.39
N PRO A 258 -14.62 -13.03 -0.06
CA PRO A 258 -14.60 -14.32 0.63
C PRO A 258 -16.02 -14.91 0.76
N LYS A 259 -16.59 -15.40 -0.34
CA LYS A 259 -17.99 -15.89 -0.40
C LYS A 259 -18.28 -16.95 0.68
N ASN A 260 -17.31 -17.85 0.95
CA ASN A 260 -17.46 -18.87 1.98
C ASN A 260 -17.54 -18.29 3.40
N LEU A 261 -16.89 -17.16 3.66
CA LEU A 261 -17.03 -16.44 4.94
C LEU A 261 -18.47 -16.00 5.16
N TRP A 262 -19.06 -15.34 4.18
CA TRP A 262 -20.44 -14.82 4.31
C TRP A 262 -21.44 -15.96 4.54
N LYS A 263 -21.30 -17.06 3.80
CA LYS A 263 -22.09 -18.27 4.00
C LYS A 263 -21.95 -18.82 5.41
N THR A 264 -20.69 -18.94 5.89
CA THR A 264 -20.40 -19.50 7.22
C THR A 264 -20.95 -18.60 8.33
N LEU A 265 -20.81 -17.27 8.23
CA LEU A 265 -21.38 -16.33 9.21
C LEU A 265 -22.91 -16.43 9.25
N ASN A 266 -23.57 -16.55 8.11
CA ASN A 266 -25.02 -16.73 8.08
C ASN A 266 -25.45 -18.04 8.77
N ASN A 267 -24.78 -19.15 8.49
CA ASN A 267 -25.07 -20.43 9.10
C ASN A 267 -24.82 -20.42 10.63
N LEU A 268 -23.77 -19.73 11.07
CA LEU A 268 -23.49 -19.56 12.50
C LEU A 268 -24.57 -18.73 13.20
N CYS A 269 -25.13 -17.74 12.54
CA CYS A 269 -26.26 -16.97 13.08
C CYS A 269 -27.52 -17.86 13.25
N ASP A 270 -27.70 -18.83 12.35
CA ASP A 270 -28.84 -19.77 12.42
C ASP A 270 -28.66 -20.78 13.55
N GLU A 271 -27.45 -21.25 13.74
CA GLU A 271 -27.10 -22.32 14.70
C GLU A 271 -26.81 -21.81 16.13
N ASN A 272 -26.44 -20.55 16.30
CA ASN A 272 -26.01 -19.99 17.60
C ASN A 272 -26.69 -18.63 17.87
N PRO A 273 -27.70 -18.59 18.74
CA PRO A 273 -28.42 -17.35 19.07
C PRO A 273 -27.53 -16.24 19.65
N ASP A 274 -26.56 -16.57 20.51
CA ASP A 274 -25.63 -15.57 21.08
C ASP A 274 -24.74 -14.97 19.98
N PHE A 275 -24.22 -15.80 19.08
CA PHE A 275 -23.49 -15.32 17.91
C PHE A 275 -24.34 -14.43 17.02
N ASN A 276 -25.60 -14.83 16.78
CA ASN A 276 -26.53 -14.05 16.00
C ASN A 276 -26.83 -12.69 16.65
N GLU A 277 -27.01 -12.62 17.94
CA GLU A 277 -27.26 -11.37 18.65
C GLU A 277 -26.06 -10.43 18.59
N LYS A 278 -24.83 -10.94 18.73
CA LYS A 278 -23.60 -10.15 18.87
C LYS A 278 -22.93 -9.80 17.55
N LEU A 279 -23.12 -10.56 16.47
CA LEU A 279 -22.44 -10.30 15.19
C LEU A 279 -22.80 -8.94 14.60
N GLU A 280 -21.77 -8.17 14.25
CA GLU A 280 -21.84 -6.95 13.46
C GLU A 280 -20.71 -6.95 12.40
N ILE A 281 -21.00 -6.59 11.17
CA ILE A 281 -20.04 -6.49 10.08
C ILE A 281 -19.90 -5.02 9.69
N ARG A 282 -18.71 -4.44 9.83
CA ARG A 282 -18.43 -3.06 9.44
C ARG A 282 -17.60 -3.03 8.18
N LEU A 283 -18.08 -2.32 7.18
CA LEU A 283 -17.42 -2.16 5.89
C LEU A 283 -17.21 -0.68 5.60
N SER A 284 -15.97 -0.30 5.30
CA SER A 284 -15.61 1.06 4.92
C SER A 284 -14.71 1.07 3.69
N GLY A 285 -14.81 2.11 2.87
CA GLY A 285 -14.04 2.28 1.64
C GLY A 285 -14.83 1.98 0.39
N ASN A 286 -14.15 1.57 -0.69
CA ASN A 286 -14.81 1.27 -1.96
C ASN A 286 -15.28 -0.18 -1.99
N ILE A 287 -16.61 -0.38 -2.03
CA ILE A 287 -17.25 -1.69 -2.00
C ILE A 287 -18.05 -1.86 -3.29
N ASP A 288 -17.74 -2.90 -4.06
CA ASP A 288 -18.51 -3.23 -5.26
C ASP A 288 -19.94 -3.60 -4.89
N THR A 289 -20.90 -3.05 -5.63
CA THR A 289 -22.35 -3.31 -5.44
C THR A 289 -22.67 -4.80 -5.51
N GLU A 290 -22.04 -5.54 -6.43
CA GLU A 290 -22.23 -6.99 -6.55
C GLU A 290 -21.80 -7.72 -5.28
N VAL A 291 -20.67 -7.33 -4.68
CA VAL A 291 -20.19 -7.94 -3.43
C VAL A 291 -21.14 -7.64 -2.28
N LEU A 292 -21.63 -6.41 -2.20
CA LEU A 292 -22.62 -6.05 -1.19
C LEU A 292 -23.91 -6.85 -1.34
N GLN A 293 -24.41 -7.04 -2.57
CA GLN A 293 -25.54 -7.90 -2.86
C GLN A 293 -25.26 -9.36 -2.45
N ASN A 294 -24.06 -9.87 -2.71
CA ASN A 294 -23.64 -11.22 -2.28
C ASN A 294 -23.68 -11.39 -0.76
N ILE A 295 -23.42 -10.35 0.02
CA ILE A 295 -23.48 -10.41 1.48
C ILE A 295 -24.93 -10.28 1.96
N THR A 296 -25.66 -9.30 1.46
CA THR A 296 -26.99 -8.95 1.95
C THR A 296 -28.11 -9.90 1.45
N GLN A 297 -27.82 -10.78 0.49
CA GLN A 297 -28.75 -11.86 0.11
C GLN A 297 -28.98 -12.88 1.25
N TYR A 298 -28.03 -13.01 2.17
CA TYR A 298 -28.14 -13.91 3.32
C TYR A 298 -29.09 -13.31 4.37
N PHE A 299 -30.07 -14.11 4.79
CA PHE A 299 -31.15 -13.68 5.68
C PHE A 299 -30.66 -13.00 6.96
N HIS A 300 -29.73 -13.65 7.67
CA HIS A 300 -29.20 -13.11 8.93
C HIS A 300 -28.24 -11.92 8.73
N LEU A 301 -27.49 -11.87 7.62
CA LEU A 301 -26.51 -10.83 7.41
C LEU A 301 -27.08 -9.49 6.94
N LYS A 302 -28.27 -9.49 6.33
CA LYS A 302 -28.89 -8.30 5.76
C LYS A 302 -28.93 -7.11 6.73
N ASN A 303 -29.21 -7.35 8.00
CA ASN A 303 -29.34 -6.30 9.03
C ASN A 303 -28.10 -6.15 9.92
N LYS A 304 -27.03 -6.92 9.66
CA LYS A 304 -25.80 -6.91 10.45
C LYS A 304 -24.66 -6.15 9.78
N VAL A 305 -24.82 -5.83 8.50
CA VAL A 305 -23.84 -5.07 7.73
C VAL A 305 -24.05 -3.57 7.92
N LYS A 306 -23.01 -2.90 8.42
CA LYS A 306 -22.93 -1.44 8.51
C LYS A 306 -21.92 -0.91 7.49
N ILE A 307 -22.39 -0.07 6.58
CA ILE A 307 -21.55 0.60 5.58
C ILE A 307 -21.20 1.97 6.12
N LEU A 308 -19.92 2.21 6.37
CA LEU A 308 -19.42 3.44 6.98
C LEU A 308 -18.99 4.49 5.95
N GLY A 309 -19.02 4.15 4.64
CA GLY A 309 -18.51 5.03 3.60
C GLY A 309 -16.99 5.21 3.66
N TYR A 310 -16.50 6.34 3.13
CA TYR A 310 -15.11 6.73 3.26
C TYR A 310 -14.85 7.34 4.64
N LEU A 311 -13.79 6.90 5.29
CA LEU A 311 -13.34 7.41 6.58
C LEU A 311 -11.96 8.06 6.45
N SER A 312 -11.70 9.11 7.23
CA SER A 312 -10.35 9.65 7.41
C SER A 312 -9.42 8.60 8.03
N HIS A 313 -8.10 8.73 7.86
CA HIS A 313 -7.15 7.79 8.48
C HIS A 313 -7.36 7.69 10.00
N LYS A 314 -7.50 8.82 10.67
CA LYS A 314 -7.78 8.89 12.11
C LYS A 314 -9.05 8.14 12.53
N ASP A 315 -10.13 8.24 11.73
CA ASP A 315 -11.38 7.54 12.04
C ASP A 315 -11.29 6.05 11.74
N VAL A 316 -10.51 5.66 10.72
CA VAL A 316 -10.21 4.24 10.47
C VAL A 316 -9.49 3.61 11.67
N LEU A 317 -8.52 4.28 12.27
CA LEU A 317 -7.81 3.79 13.47
C LEU A 317 -8.76 3.60 14.66
N LYS A 318 -9.75 4.50 14.86
CA LYS A 318 -10.80 4.31 15.87
C LYS A 318 -11.65 3.05 15.60
N GLN A 319 -11.97 2.81 14.31
CA GLN A 319 -12.71 1.60 13.94
C GLN A 319 -11.90 0.33 14.17
N TYR A 320 -10.57 0.35 13.94
CA TYR A 320 -9.72 -0.79 14.30
C TYR A 320 -9.82 -1.11 15.78
N ASN A 321 -9.69 -0.11 16.66
CA ASN A 321 -9.79 -0.28 18.11
C ASN A 321 -11.17 -0.81 18.56
N SER A 322 -12.25 -0.45 17.90
CA SER A 322 -13.60 -0.90 18.23
C SER A 322 -13.97 -2.26 17.64
N SER A 323 -13.19 -2.81 16.72
CA SER A 323 -13.42 -4.13 16.10
C SER A 323 -12.96 -5.27 17.02
N SER A 324 -13.63 -6.42 16.94
CA SER A 324 -13.17 -7.69 17.57
C SER A 324 -12.15 -8.37 16.67
N VAL A 325 -12.41 -8.36 15.37
CA VAL A 325 -11.61 -9.00 14.33
C VAL A 325 -11.46 -8.05 13.16
N LEU A 326 -10.25 -7.93 12.64
CA LEU A 326 -9.94 -7.13 11.48
C LEU A 326 -9.79 -8.05 10.25
N LEU A 327 -10.69 -7.86 9.28
CA LEU A 327 -10.73 -8.67 8.06
C LEU A 327 -9.75 -8.12 7.03
N LEU A 328 -8.74 -8.93 6.68
CA LEU A 328 -7.71 -8.61 5.70
C LEU A 328 -7.94 -9.43 4.42
N LEU A 329 -8.12 -8.75 3.29
CA LEU A 329 -8.41 -9.39 2.01
C LEU A 329 -7.31 -9.04 0.99
N LEU A 330 -6.59 -10.06 0.51
CA LEU A 330 -5.58 -9.93 -0.53
C LEU A 330 -6.18 -10.24 -1.92
N PHE A 331 -5.50 -9.82 -2.98
CA PHE A 331 -5.81 -10.33 -4.31
C PHE A 331 -5.44 -11.82 -4.39
N ASN A 332 -6.35 -12.62 -4.95
CA ASN A 332 -6.10 -14.03 -5.21
C ASN A 332 -5.38 -14.19 -6.56
N SER A 333 -4.09 -13.85 -6.57
CA SER A 333 -3.25 -13.88 -7.77
C SER A 333 -1.80 -14.19 -7.40
N GLU A 334 -0.97 -14.52 -8.38
CA GLU A 334 0.46 -14.77 -8.15
C GLU A 334 1.17 -13.53 -7.60
N SER A 335 0.86 -12.32 -8.09
CA SER A 335 1.43 -11.10 -7.52
C SER A 335 0.95 -10.84 -6.10
N GLY A 336 -0.23 -11.35 -5.74
CA GLY A 336 -0.77 -11.30 -4.38
C GLY A 336 0.06 -12.06 -3.35
N LYS A 337 0.86 -13.05 -3.76
CA LYS A 337 1.72 -13.83 -2.86
C LYS A 337 2.79 -12.99 -2.18
N GLY A 338 3.38 -12.05 -2.89
CA GLY A 338 4.40 -11.14 -2.35
C GLY A 338 3.83 -9.85 -1.75
N ASN A 339 2.52 -9.71 -1.65
CA ASN A 339 1.91 -8.46 -1.21
C ASN A 339 1.79 -8.40 0.32
N TYR A 340 2.42 -7.38 0.92
CA TYR A 340 2.13 -6.95 2.29
C TYR A 340 1.25 -5.70 2.26
N PRO A 341 -0.07 -5.82 2.43
CA PRO A 341 -0.94 -4.65 2.52
C PRO A 341 -0.51 -3.79 3.71
N GLY A 342 -0.36 -2.46 3.50
CA GLY A 342 0.09 -1.57 4.58
C GLY A 342 -0.74 -1.67 5.85
N LYS A 343 -2.05 -1.93 5.71
CA LYS A 343 -2.98 -2.06 6.84
C LYS A 343 -2.71 -3.26 7.78
N ILE A 344 -1.98 -4.31 7.35
CA ILE A 344 -1.65 -5.41 8.28
C ILE A 344 -0.82 -4.90 9.46
N PHE A 345 0.07 -3.94 9.21
CA PHE A 345 0.91 -3.35 10.25
C PHE A 345 0.08 -2.46 11.20
N GLU A 346 -0.91 -1.75 10.66
CA GLU A 346 -1.87 -1.00 11.48
C GLU A 346 -2.74 -1.94 12.32
N TYR A 347 -3.11 -3.12 11.79
CA TYR A 347 -3.82 -4.16 12.53
C TYR A 347 -2.98 -4.71 13.68
N PHE A 348 -1.66 -4.86 13.47
CA PHE A 348 -0.73 -5.21 14.54
C PHE A 348 -0.71 -4.15 15.64
N ALA A 349 -0.67 -2.86 15.28
CA ALA A 349 -0.68 -1.76 16.24
C ALA A 349 -2.00 -1.69 17.02
N ALA A 350 -3.13 -1.95 16.36
CA ALA A 350 -4.44 -2.03 17.00
C ALA A 350 -4.59 -3.24 17.93
N LYS A 351 -3.66 -4.20 17.87
CA LYS A 351 -3.65 -5.43 18.67
C LYS A 351 -4.96 -6.22 18.59
N ARG A 352 -5.58 -6.25 17.41
CA ARG A 352 -6.82 -7.02 17.17
C ARG A 352 -6.51 -8.28 16.37
N ALA A 353 -7.31 -9.33 16.61
CA ALA A 353 -7.18 -10.57 15.86
C ALA A 353 -7.42 -10.32 14.36
N ILE A 354 -6.59 -10.94 13.52
CA ILE A 354 -6.67 -10.80 12.07
C ILE A 354 -7.34 -12.04 11.49
N LEU A 355 -8.38 -11.83 10.70
CA LEU A 355 -8.98 -12.85 9.84
C LEU A 355 -8.60 -12.51 8.39
N ALA A 356 -7.69 -13.29 7.81
CA ALA A 356 -7.14 -12.98 6.50
C ALA A 356 -7.57 -13.98 5.43
N PHE A 357 -7.75 -13.48 4.20
CA PHE A 357 -7.96 -14.30 3.00
C PHE A 357 -7.01 -13.89 1.89
N GLY A 358 -6.42 -14.86 1.23
CA GLY A 358 -5.47 -14.62 0.13
C GLY A 358 -5.00 -15.89 -0.57
N PRO A 359 -3.99 -15.77 -1.45
CA PRO A 359 -3.36 -16.92 -2.08
C PRO A 359 -2.54 -17.74 -1.08
N GLU A 360 -2.51 -19.05 -1.29
CA GLU A 360 -1.70 -19.99 -0.52
C GLU A 360 -0.21 -19.64 -0.59
N ASP A 361 0.54 -19.93 0.47
CA ASP A 361 1.98 -19.67 0.59
C ASP A 361 2.39 -18.19 0.47
N SER A 362 1.45 -17.27 0.68
CA SER A 362 1.75 -15.84 0.61
C SER A 362 2.66 -15.38 1.77
N ASP A 363 3.42 -14.31 1.50
CA ASP A 363 4.24 -13.67 2.55
C ASP A 363 3.36 -13.16 3.71
N THR A 364 2.14 -12.69 3.43
CA THR A 364 1.17 -12.29 4.44
C THR A 364 0.73 -13.46 5.32
N GLU A 365 0.49 -14.64 4.75
CA GLU A 365 0.19 -15.85 5.53
C GLU A 365 1.31 -16.18 6.50
N LYS A 366 2.56 -16.25 6.00
CA LYS A 366 3.75 -16.52 6.80
C LYS A 366 3.95 -15.48 7.91
N LEU A 367 3.65 -14.22 7.61
CA LEU A 367 3.74 -13.13 8.59
C LEU A 367 2.71 -13.28 9.71
N ILE A 368 1.45 -13.58 9.39
CA ILE A 368 0.40 -13.82 10.41
C ILE A 368 0.75 -15.02 11.29
N GLN A 369 1.22 -16.11 10.68
CA GLN A 369 1.68 -17.30 11.41
C GLN A 369 2.87 -16.99 12.33
N LYS A 370 3.89 -16.28 11.84
CA LYS A 370 5.07 -15.87 12.60
C LYS A 370 4.69 -14.97 13.77
N THR A 371 3.84 -13.99 13.54
CA THR A 371 3.43 -13.03 14.58
C THR A 371 2.33 -13.56 15.50
N LYS A 372 1.69 -14.68 15.16
CA LYS A 372 0.56 -15.27 15.89
C LYS A 372 -0.59 -14.28 16.12
N THR A 373 -0.83 -13.41 15.13
CA THR A 373 -1.80 -12.33 15.26
C THR A 373 -3.19 -12.68 14.74
N GLY A 374 -3.40 -13.88 14.19
CA GLY A 374 -4.69 -14.25 13.64
C GLY A 374 -4.65 -15.55 12.84
N VAL A 375 -5.62 -15.69 11.96
CA VAL A 375 -5.80 -16.86 11.09
C VAL A 375 -5.82 -16.43 9.63
N PHE A 376 -5.30 -17.30 8.76
CA PHE A 376 -5.26 -17.08 7.32
C PHE A 376 -5.95 -18.23 6.58
N PHE A 377 -6.73 -17.91 5.55
CA PHE A 377 -7.42 -18.86 4.71
C PHE A 377 -7.23 -18.54 3.24
N THR A 378 -7.25 -19.57 2.41
CA THR A 378 -7.46 -19.43 0.96
C THR A 378 -8.94 -19.15 0.67
N TYR A 379 -9.24 -18.52 -0.48
CA TYR A 379 -10.63 -18.17 -0.83
C TYR A 379 -11.56 -19.36 -1.08
N ASP A 380 -11.00 -20.53 -1.42
CA ASP A 380 -11.70 -21.79 -1.64
C ASP A 380 -11.93 -22.59 -0.35
N LYS A 381 -11.29 -22.20 0.77
CA LYS A 381 -11.47 -22.86 2.07
C LYS A 381 -12.94 -22.82 2.49
N ILE A 382 -13.51 -23.99 2.76
CA ILE A 382 -14.94 -24.15 3.14
C ILE A 382 -15.09 -24.23 4.67
N GLU A 383 -14.15 -24.89 5.35
CA GLU A 383 -14.21 -25.16 6.78
C GLU A 383 -13.68 -23.97 7.60
N LEU A 384 -14.51 -22.95 7.77
CA LEU A 384 -14.16 -21.72 8.53
C LEU A 384 -14.81 -21.71 9.93
N LYS A 385 -15.86 -22.51 10.15
CA LYS A 385 -16.73 -22.43 11.33
C LYS A 385 -15.96 -22.49 12.65
N LYS A 386 -15.05 -23.45 12.78
CA LYS A 386 -14.29 -23.69 14.02
C LYS A 386 -13.46 -22.45 14.40
N GLU A 387 -12.73 -21.89 13.43
CA GLU A 387 -11.84 -20.75 13.72
C GLU A 387 -12.63 -19.46 13.97
N ILE A 388 -13.78 -19.27 13.31
CA ILE A 388 -14.67 -18.13 13.58
C ILE A 388 -15.26 -18.23 14.98
N LEU A 389 -15.70 -19.42 15.42
CA LEU A 389 -16.16 -19.63 16.79
C LEU A 389 -15.04 -19.44 17.82
N ASN A 390 -13.82 -19.88 17.51
CA ASN A 390 -12.65 -19.62 18.36
C ASN A 390 -12.42 -18.11 18.54
N LEU A 391 -12.49 -17.33 17.45
CA LEU A 391 -12.37 -15.87 17.49
C LEU A 391 -13.52 -15.21 18.28
N PHE A 392 -14.72 -15.77 18.20
CA PHE A 392 -15.90 -15.29 18.92
C PHE A 392 -15.81 -15.56 20.42
N HIS A 393 -15.49 -16.80 20.83
CA HIS A 393 -15.43 -17.19 22.24
C HIS A 393 -14.19 -16.66 22.98
N ASN A 394 -13.04 -16.63 22.27
CA ASN A 394 -11.80 -16.09 22.80
C ASN A 394 -11.71 -14.58 22.61
N ASN A 395 -12.80 -13.87 22.43
CA ASN A 395 -12.96 -12.46 22.15
C ASN A 395 -11.91 -11.57 22.88
N VAL A 396 -10.65 -11.79 22.50
CA VAL A 396 -9.46 -11.27 23.17
C VAL A 396 -9.44 -9.77 22.94
N ASN A 397 -9.46 -9.00 24.00
CA ASN A 397 -9.39 -7.55 23.94
C ASN A 397 -8.08 -7.06 23.31
N SER A 398 -7.02 -7.88 23.35
CA SER A 398 -5.77 -7.58 22.66
C SER A 398 -4.99 -8.85 22.31
N VAL A 399 -4.32 -8.84 21.16
CA VAL A 399 -3.34 -9.84 20.74
C VAL A 399 -1.95 -9.34 21.09
N GLU A 400 -1.26 -10.03 21.98
CA GLU A 400 0.12 -9.69 22.36
C GLU A 400 1.12 -10.53 21.55
N SER A 401 2.06 -9.85 20.89
CA SER A 401 3.15 -10.50 20.18
C SER A 401 4.40 -9.62 20.22
N THR A 402 5.51 -10.19 20.66
CA THR A 402 6.80 -9.48 20.69
C THR A 402 7.35 -9.20 19.29
N GLU A 403 7.00 -10.05 18.34
CA GLU A 403 7.44 -9.95 16.94
C GLU A 403 6.93 -8.67 16.25
N ILE A 404 5.80 -8.11 16.71
CA ILE A 404 5.19 -6.91 16.14
C ILE A 404 6.11 -5.68 16.29
N LYS A 405 6.90 -5.60 17.36
CA LYS A 405 7.76 -4.44 17.66
C LYS A 405 8.76 -4.16 16.54
N GLY A 406 9.17 -5.19 15.78
CA GLY A 406 10.07 -5.06 14.63
C GLY A 406 9.48 -4.25 13.47
N PHE A 407 8.15 -4.04 13.45
CA PHE A 407 7.45 -3.32 12.37
C PHE A 407 7.09 -1.88 12.74
N SER A 408 7.62 -1.35 13.85
CA SER A 408 7.43 0.05 14.17
C SER A 408 8.18 0.97 13.20
N ARG A 409 7.62 2.11 12.86
CA ARG A 409 8.26 3.08 11.96
C ARG A 409 9.57 3.61 12.53
N LYS A 410 9.65 3.81 13.84
CA LYS A 410 10.90 4.19 14.52
C LYS A 410 12.00 3.16 14.30
N LYS A 411 11.71 1.87 14.54
CA LYS A 411 12.67 0.78 14.32
C LYS A 411 13.07 0.65 12.84
N LEU A 412 12.11 0.66 11.93
CA LEU A 412 12.36 0.55 10.49
C LEU A 412 13.15 1.75 9.94
N THR A 413 12.96 2.95 10.51
CA THR A 413 13.77 4.13 10.13
C THR A 413 15.20 4.00 10.63
N LYS A 414 15.41 3.43 11.82
CA LYS A 414 16.76 3.11 12.29
C LYS A 414 17.47 2.14 11.32
N ASP A 415 16.80 1.08 10.90
CA ASP A 415 17.35 0.11 9.94
C ASP A 415 17.66 0.77 8.58
N LEU A 416 16.78 1.67 8.11
CA LEU A 416 17.01 2.48 6.91
C LEU A 416 18.24 3.40 7.07
N SER A 417 18.40 4.04 8.22
CA SER A 417 19.55 4.91 8.50
C SER A 417 20.86 4.13 8.53
N GLU A 418 20.86 2.95 9.13
CA GLU A 418 22.03 2.04 9.11
C GLU A 418 22.37 1.61 7.69
N LEU A 419 21.36 1.30 6.86
CA LEU A 419 21.54 1.00 5.44
C LEU A 419 22.17 2.19 4.69
N LEU A 420 21.62 3.40 4.87
CA LEU A 420 22.14 4.62 4.23
C LEU A 420 23.57 4.95 4.68
N ASN A 421 23.97 4.59 5.89
CA ASN A 421 25.32 4.80 6.39
C ASN A 421 26.36 3.83 5.80
N ASN A 422 25.91 2.68 5.28
CA ASN A 422 26.76 1.57 4.81
C ASN A 422 26.86 1.47 3.28
N ILE A 423 26.36 2.44 2.52
CA ILE A 423 26.44 2.44 1.05
C ILE A 423 27.39 3.49 0.49
#